data_aa958d8ce4e3bd0df470aea3b7d2c2b5
#
_entry.id   aa958d8ce4e3bd0df470aea3b7d2c2b5
#
_cell.length_a   1.000
_cell.length_b   1.000
_cell.length_c   1.000
_cell.angle_alpha   90.00
_cell.angle_beta   90.00
_cell.angle_gamma   90.00
#
_symmetry.space_group_name_H-M   'P 1'
#
loop_
_entity.id
_entity.type
_entity.pdbx_description
1 polymer ?
#
loop_
_entity_poly.entity_id
_entity_poly.type
_entity_poly.pdbx_seq_one_letter_code
_entity_poly.pdbx_strand_id
1 'polypeptide(L)'
;LLEILLLSVAAGLIGTWVVLRGLSFYSHAIGTAAFPGLVLADGLGFPAALGAFGMAAVFTGLSSLIGRSARTATDSATALVLVACLAAGVILASDVFNSGANIDTLLFGSLLAIGTNDLLLAGAAAVVSVVSVAVFSHHWLAKGFDSESAHSLRSSSGVFDVVLLAVVAFTVVAALNAVGALLVAALVVIPAATVRMLTSRVSTMQAGSVLLVAAEGTAGLWLCVKTNAPPGATIAVISGVVFAV
;
A
#
# COMPACT_ATOMS: atom_id res chain seq x y z
N LEU A 1 -10.72 14.37 5.61
CA LEU A 1 -11.62 13.95 4.51
C LEU A 1 -10.96 14.15 3.14
N LEU A 2 -10.36 15.31 2.85
CA LEU A 2 -9.67 15.58 1.58
C LEU A 2 -8.55 14.55 1.31
N GLU A 3 -7.76 14.21 2.33
CA GLU A 3 -6.70 13.20 2.21
C GLU A 3 -7.27 11.82 1.80
N ILE A 4 -8.35 11.38 2.43
CA ILE A 4 -9.00 10.10 2.07
C ILE A 4 -9.49 10.11 0.63
N LEU A 5 -10.03 11.24 0.15
CA LEU A 5 -10.45 11.36 -1.25
C LEU A 5 -9.26 11.33 -2.22
N LEU A 6 -8.13 11.95 -1.88
CA LEU A 6 -6.91 11.85 -2.68
C LEU A 6 -6.35 10.43 -2.66
N LEU A 7 -6.28 9.81 -1.49
CA LEU A 7 -5.84 8.43 -1.34
C LEU A 7 -6.78 7.44 -2.05
N SER A 8 -8.09 7.72 -2.14
CA SER A 8 -9.03 6.86 -2.85
C SER A 8 -8.72 6.77 -4.35
N VAL A 9 -8.27 7.87 -4.95
CA VAL A 9 -7.82 7.86 -6.35
C VAL A 9 -6.57 7.01 -6.50
N ALA A 10 -5.55 7.21 -5.65
CA ALA A 10 -4.33 6.44 -5.71
C ALA A 10 -4.57 4.96 -5.42
N ALA A 11 -5.21 4.64 -4.30
CA ALA A 11 -5.47 3.28 -3.85
C ALA A 11 -6.41 2.51 -4.81
N GLY A 12 -7.47 3.13 -5.30
CA GLY A 12 -8.41 2.50 -6.22
C GLY A 12 -7.77 2.17 -7.58
N LEU A 13 -7.00 3.11 -8.14
CA LEU A 13 -6.30 2.89 -9.41
C LEU A 13 -5.21 1.83 -9.27
N ILE A 14 -4.33 1.97 -8.29
CA ILE A 14 -3.20 1.05 -8.08
C ILE A 14 -3.65 -0.29 -7.52
N GLY A 15 -4.65 -0.30 -6.63
CA GLY A 15 -5.27 -1.51 -6.11
C GLY A 15 -5.80 -2.43 -7.23
N THR A 16 -6.39 -1.84 -8.27
CA THR A 16 -6.79 -2.60 -9.47
C THR A 16 -5.60 -3.36 -10.06
N TRP A 17 -4.45 -2.73 -10.24
CA TRP A 17 -3.25 -3.37 -10.77
C TRP A 17 -2.62 -4.37 -9.78
N VAL A 18 -2.66 -4.06 -8.49
CA VAL A 18 -2.21 -4.98 -7.43
C VAL A 18 -3.00 -6.29 -7.50
N VAL A 19 -4.32 -6.21 -7.61
CA VAL A 19 -5.19 -7.41 -7.68
C VAL A 19 -5.01 -8.14 -9.02
N LEU A 20 -4.95 -7.43 -10.16
CA LEU A 20 -4.78 -8.04 -11.49
C LEU A 20 -3.42 -8.74 -11.64
N ARG A 21 -2.37 -8.23 -10.98
CA ARG A 21 -1.01 -8.77 -11.06
C ARG A 21 -0.66 -9.72 -9.91
N GLY A 22 -1.60 -10.02 -9.00
CA GLY A 22 -1.37 -10.89 -7.85
C GLY A 22 -0.39 -10.31 -6.82
N LEU A 23 -0.27 -8.99 -6.71
CA LEU A 23 0.66 -8.29 -5.83
C LEU A 23 0.07 -7.95 -4.45
N SER A 24 -1.05 -8.56 -4.08
CA SER A 24 -1.77 -8.26 -2.82
C SER A 24 -0.88 -8.48 -1.59
N PHE A 25 -0.12 -9.59 -1.59
CA PHE A 25 0.81 -9.89 -0.51
C PHE A 25 1.99 -8.89 -0.45
N TYR A 26 2.52 -8.50 -1.61
CA TYR A 26 3.58 -7.50 -1.70
C TYR A 26 3.12 -6.12 -1.18
N SER A 27 1.91 -5.69 -1.54
CA SER A 27 1.32 -4.44 -1.05
C SER A 27 1.20 -4.43 0.49
N HIS A 28 0.75 -5.55 1.08
CA HIS A 28 0.68 -5.71 2.53
C HIS A 28 2.08 -5.71 3.17
N ALA A 29 3.00 -6.44 2.57
CA ALA A 29 4.35 -6.58 3.08
C ALA A 29 5.11 -5.24 3.10
N ILE A 30 4.96 -4.39 2.08
CA ILE A 30 5.56 -3.05 2.06
C ILE A 30 5.02 -2.18 3.18
N GLY A 31 3.70 -2.17 3.41
CA GLY A 31 3.10 -1.38 4.48
C GLY A 31 3.69 -1.75 5.84
N THR A 32 3.72 -3.04 6.12
CA THR A 32 4.25 -3.56 7.40
C THR A 32 5.77 -3.38 7.50
N ALA A 33 6.51 -3.62 6.42
CA ALA A 33 7.97 -3.46 6.39
C ALA A 33 8.44 -2.00 6.48
N ALA A 34 7.58 -1.03 6.19
CA ALA A 34 7.87 0.38 6.38
C ALA A 34 7.91 0.78 7.87
N PHE A 35 7.31 -0.02 8.77
CA PHE A 35 7.21 0.28 10.20
C PHE A 35 8.57 0.57 10.88
N PRO A 36 9.65 -0.23 10.72
CA PRO A 36 10.94 0.13 11.30
C PRO A 36 11.47 1.47 10.80
N GLY A 37 11.20 1.83 9.55
CA GLY A 37 11.58 3.12 8.98
C GLY A 37 10.84 4.29 9.61
N LEU A 38 9.55 4.12 9.91
CA LEU A 38 8.77 5.11 10.65
C LEU A 38 9.30 5.30 12.07
N VAL A 39 9.64 4.20 12.77
CA VAL A 39 10.23 4.25 14.10
C VAL A 39 11.60 4.96 14.10
N LEU A 40 12.44 4.66 13.11
CA LEU A 40 13.73 5.34 12.95
C LEU A 40 13.54 6.84 12.67
N ALA A 41 12.56 7.20 11.85
CA ALA A 41 12.27 8.59 11.54
C ALA A 41 11.81 9.37 12.79
N ASP A 42 10.92 8.78 13.58
CA ASP A 42 10.42 9.36 14.84
C ASP A 42 11.58 9.52 15.84
N GLY A 43 12.38 8.46 16.04
CA GLY A 43 13.49 8.50 17.01
C GLY A 43 14.65 9.41 16.63
N LEU A 44 14.93 9.60 15.35
CA LEU A 44 16.04 10.43 14.84
C LEU A 44 15.59 11.83 14.38
N GLY A 45 14.28 12.12 14.39
CA GLY A 45 13.73 13.43 14.09
C GLY A 45 13.78 13.85 12.62
N PHE A 46 13.71 12.89 11.67
CA PHE A 46 13.61 13.20 10.25
C PHE A 46 12.20 12.85 9.69
N PRO A 47 11.83 13.32 8.49
CA PRO A 47 10.49 13.08 7.94
C PRO A 47 10.12 11.60 7.85
N ALA A 48 8.96 11.22 8.41
CA ALA A 48 8.45 9.84 8.44
C ALA A 48 8.40 9.19 7.04
N ALA A 49 8.03 9.96 6.03
CA ALA A 49 8.00 9.49 4.65
C ALA A 49 9.36 8.98 4.16
N LEU A 50 10.47 9.67 4.50
CA LEU A 50 11.82 9.24 4.11
C LEU A 50 12.21 7.91 4.77
N GLY A 51 11.85 7.73 6.04
CA GLY A 51 12.04 6.46 6.75
C GLY A 51 11.26 5.32 6.12
N ALA A 52 9.98 5.56 5.86
CA ALA A 52 9.10 4.59 5.23
C ALA A 52 9.57 4.20 3.80
N PHE A 53 9.95 5.18 2.96
CA PHE A 53 10.49 4.91 1.62
C PHE A 53 11.83 4.18 1.68
N GLY A 54 12.72 4.56 2.58
CA GLY A 54 14.00 3.88 2.78
C GLY A 54 13.81 2.41 3.11
N MET A 55 12.95 2.09 4.07
CA MET A 55 12.64 0.71 4.43
C MET A 55 11.87 -0.05 3.37
N ALA A 56 10.95 0.58 2.64
CA ALA A 56 10.29 -0.04 1.50
C ALA A 56 11.29 -0.43 0.39
N ALA A 57 12.29 0.42 0.12
CA ALA A 57 13.37 0.11 -0.82
C ALA A 57 14.26 -1.03 -0.33
N VAL A 58 14.66 -1.03 0.94
CA VAL A 58 15.43 -2.12 1.57
C VAL A 58 14.65 -3.43 1.51
N PHE A 59 13.37 -3.41 1.89
CA PHE A 59 12.48 -4.57 1.82
C PHE A 59 12.40 -5.15 0.41
N THR A 60 12.15 -4.30 -0.59
CA THR A 60 12.05 -4.69 -1.99
C THR A 60 13.38 -5.29 -2.49
N GLY A 61 14.50 -4.66 -2.13
CA GLY A 61 15.85 -5.14 -2.46
C GLY A 61 16.15 -6.51 -1.85
N LEU A 62 15.92 -6.67 -0.55
CA LEU A 62 16.14 -7.94 0.17
C LEU A 62 15.24 -9.06 -0.37
N SER A 63 13.94 -8.78 -0.55
CA SER A 63 12.99 -9.76 -1.11
C SER A 63 13.41 -10.20 -2.51
N SER A 64 13.89 -9.27 -3.35
CA SER A 64 14.40 -9.57 -4.70
C SER A 64 15.68 -10.43 -4.66
N LEU A 65 16.61 -10.12 -3.77
CA LEU A 65 17.86 -10.88 -3.63
C LEU A 65 17.62 -12.30 -3.15
N ILE A 66 16.79 -12.47 -2.11
CA ILE A 66 16.45 -13.79 -1.57
C ILE A 66 15.64 -14.60 -2.58
N GLY A 67 14.67 -13.98 -3.25
CA GLY A 67 13.85 -14.65 -4.27
C GLY A 67 14.68 -15.14 -5.49
N ARG A 68 15.79 -14.47 -5.83
CA ARG A 68 16.71 -14.92 -6.87
C ARG A 68 17.59 -16.09 -6.44
N SER A 69 17.98 -16.11 -5.17
CA SER A 69 18.91 -17.12 -4.62
C SER A 69 18.21 -18.40 -4.16
N ALA A 70 16.99 -18.27 -3.68
CA ALA A 70 16.21 -19.40 -3.19
C ALA A 70 15.37 -19.99 -4.31
N ARG A 71 15.42 -21.32 -4.48
CA ARG A 71 14.44 -22.08 -5.28
C ARG A 71 13.04 -22.10 -4.63
N THR A 72 12.84 -21.33 -3.60
CA THR A 72 11.60 -21.18 -2.83
C THR A 72 10.67 -20.18 -3.51
N ALA A 73 9.37 -20.38 -3.31
CA ALA A 73 8.35 -19.47 -3.82
C ALA A 73 8.62 -18.03 -3.33
N THR A 74 8.46 -17.06 -4.22
CA THR A 74 8.67 -15.63 -3.96
C THR A 74 7.92 -15.12 -2.72
N ASP A 75 6.74 -15.68 -2.46
CA ASP A 75 5.91 -15.33 -1.30
C ASP A 75 6.56 -15.74 0.03
N SER A 76 7.24 -16.90 0.09
CA SER A 76 7.94 -17.34 1.31
C SER A 76 9.13 -16.44 1.64
N ALA A 77 9.88 -16.01 0.62
CA ALA A 77 10.98 -15.07 0.80
C ALA A 77 10.48 -13.71 1.29
N THR A 78 9.40 -13.22 0.70
CA THR A 78 8.74 -11.97 1.10
C THR A 78 8.23 -12.04 2.54
N ALA A 79 7.62 -13.17 2.93
CA ALA A 79 7.14 -13.39 4.30
C ALA A 79 8.29 -13.38 5.32
N LEU A 80 9.41 -14.03 5.01
CA LEU A 80 10.58 -14.05 5.90
C LEU A 80 11.13 -12.64 6.14
N VAL A 81 11.32 -11.87 5.07
CA VAL A 81 11.81 -10.49 5.16
C VAL A 81 10.83 -9.60 5.91
N LEU A 82 9.52 -9.78 5.68
CA LEU A 82 8.48 -9.04 6.38
C LEU A 82 8.53 -9.26 7.89
N VAL A 83 8.60 -10.53 8.33
CA VAL A 83 8.68 -10.86 9.76
C VAL A 83 9.95 -10.28 10.38
N ALA A 84 11.08 -10.38 9.69
CA ALA A 84 12.34 -9.80 10.15
C ALA A 84 12.27 -8.26 10.28
N CYS A 85 11.67 -7.58 9.30
CA CYS A 85 11.47 -6.12 9.35
C CYS A 85 10.54 -5.73 10.51
N LEU A 86 9.41 -6.43 10.68
CA LEU A 86 8.48 -6.14 11.76
C LEU A 86 9.14 -6.33 13.13
N ALA A 87 9.85 -7.45 13.34
CA ALA A 87 10.56 -7.73 14.58
C ALA A 87 11.62 -6.66 14.87
N ALA A 88 12.40 -6.26 13.85
CA ALA A 88 13.38 -5.19 14.00
C ALA A 88 12.70 -3.85 14.38
N GLY A 89 11.56 -3.53 13.78
CA GLY A 89 10.79 -2.32 14.10
C GLY A 89 10.28 -2.32 15.54
N VAL A 90 9.77 -3.44 16.02
CA VAL A 90 9.31 -3.58 17.42
C VAL A 90 10.47 -3.43 18.40
N ILE A 91 11.61 -4.06 18.14
CA ILE A 91 12.81 -3.93 18.98
C ILE A 91 13.29 -2.47 19.02
N LEU A 92 13.38 -1.81 17.86
CA LEU A 92 13.76 -0.40 17.78
C LEU A 92 12.81 0.50 18.57
N ALA A 93 11.51 0.25 18.48
CA ALA A 93 10.51 1.05 19.16
C ALA A 93 10.52 0.86 20.68
N SER A 94 10.72 -0.38 21.16
CA SER A 94 10.69 -0.71 22.59
C SER A 94 11.99 -0.42 23.32
N ASP A 95 13.12 -0.87 22.75
CA ASP A 95 14.39 -0.90 23.47
C ASP A 95 15.32 0.26 23.16
N VAL A 96 15.24 0.81 21.91
CA VAL A 96 16.18 1.86 21.48
C VAL A 96 15.61 3.25 21.67
N PHE A 97 14.37 3.50 21.24
CA PHE A 97 13.80 4.85 21.25
C PHE A 97 12.75 5.08 22.35
N ASN A 98 12.36 4.04 23.10
CA ASN A 98 11.29 4.13 24.11
C ASN A 98 10.00 4.80 23.56
N SER A 99 9.72 4.61 22.29
CA SER A 99 8.59 5.24 21.55
C SER A 99 7.24 4.57 21.84
N GLY A 100 7.09 3.90 22.99
CA GLY A 100 5.91 3.08 23.31
C GLY A 100 4.56 3.79 23.21
N ALA A 101 4.53 5.12 23.33
CA ALA A 101 3.31 5.91 23.21
C ALA A 101 2.83 6.09 21.75
N ASN A 102 3.72 5.94 20.75
CA ASN A 102 3.43 6.23 19.36
C ASN A 102 3.27 4.97 18.47
N ILE A 103 3.55 3.77 18.99
CA ILE A 103 3.46 2.53 18.22
C ILE A 103 2.05 2.31 17.68
N ASP A 104 1.03 2.53 18.51
CA ASP A 104 -0.37 2.35 18.11
C ASP A 104 -0.76 3.30 16.97
N THR A 105 -0.29 4.54 16.99
CA THR A 105 -0.57 5.51 15.94
C THR A 105 0.14 5.16 14.63
N LEU A 106 1.35 4.63 14.68
CA LEU A 106 2.09 4.20 13.49
C LEU A 106 1.50 2.93 12.86
N LEU A 107 0.97 2.02 13.69
CA LEU A 107 0.40 0.76 13.21
C LEU A 107 -1.06 0.90 12.72
N PHE A 108 -1.85 1.72 13.39
CA PHE A 108 -3.30 1.83 13.15
C PHE A 108 -3.74 3.16 12.52
N GLY A 109 -2.80 4.07 12.34
CA GLY A 109 -3.06 5.41 11.80
C GLY A 109 -3.63 6.39 12.82
N SER A 110 -3.58 7.68 12.49
CA SER A 110 -4.14 8.75 13.30
C SER A 110 -4.69 9.86 12.43
N LEU A 111 -5.97 10.20 12.62
CA LEU A 111 -6.60 11.33 11.94
C LEU A 111 -6.14 12.69 12.47
N LEU A 112 -5.71 12.72 13.73
CA LEU A 112 -5.28 13.97 14.40
C LEU A 112 -3.84 14.35 14.04
N ALA A 113 -3.04 13.40 13.55
CA ALA A 113 -1.66 13.61 13.17
C ALA A 113 -1.48 14.08 11.72
N ILE A 114 -2.58 14.17 10.93
CA ILE A 114 -2.55 14.56 9.52
C ILE A 114 -2.11 16.03 9.38
N GLY A 115 -0.96 16.23 8.75
CA GLY A 115 -0.41 17.55 8.44
C GLY A 115 -0.57 17.93 6.96
N THR A 116 -0.11 19.14 6.63
CA THR A 116 -0.06 19.62 5.24
C THR A 116 0.87 18.77 4.37
N ASN A 117 1.93 18.22 4.94
CA ASN A 117 2.86 17.35 4.24
C ASN A 117 2.22 16.01 3.84
N ASP A 118 1.35 15.45 4.69
CA ASP A 118 0.63 14.22 4.39
C ASP A 118 -0.37 14.45 3.26
N LEU A 119 -1.05 15.59 3.27
CA LEU A 119 -1.96 15.98 2.20
C LEU A 119 -1.23 16.17 0.85
N LEU A 120 -0.04 16.79 0.88
CA LEU A 120 0.79 16.92 -0.31
C LEU A 120 1.27 15.56 -0.82
N LEU A 121 1.66 14.65 0.09
CA LEU A 121 2.08 13.31 -0.25
C LEU A 121 0.93 12.49 -0.85
N ALA A 122 -0.27 12.58 -0.27
CA ALA A 122 -1.48 11.94 -0.81
C ALA A 122 -1.85 12.50 -2.19
N GLY A 123 -1.75 13.81 -2.38
CA GLY A 123 -1.95 14.48 -3.67
C GLY A 123 -0.92 14.03 -4.72
N ALA A 124 0.36 13.96 -4.33
CA ALA A 124 1.42 13.46 -5.19
C ALA A 124 1.18 11.99 -5.57
N ALA A 125 0.75 11.15 -4.62
CA ALA A 125 0.41 9.76 -4.87
C ALA A 125 -0.76 9.62 -5.86
N ALA A 126 -1.80 10.45 -5.72
CA ALA A 126 -2.92 10.49 -6.67
C ALA A 126 -2.45 10.85 -8.09
N VAL A 127 -1.66 11.90 -8.23
CA VAL A 127 -1.13 12.34 -9.53
C VAL A 127 -0.22 11.28 -10.15
N VAL A 128 0.73 10.75 -9.38
CA VAL A 128 1.66 9.69 -9.84
C VAL A 128 0.88 8.46 -10.27
N SER A 129 -0.14 8.05 -9.53
CA SER A 129 -0.97 6.90 -9.86
C SER A 129 -1.75 7.11 -11.17
N VAL A 130 -2.39 8.28 -11.34
CA VAL A 130 -3.10 8.63 -12.58
C VAL A 130 -2.16 8.65 -13.78
N VAL A 131 -1.02 9.33 -13.66
CA VAL A 131 -0.04 9.42 -14.75
C VAL A 131 0.53 8.04 -15.09
N SER A 132 0.91 7.25 -14.08
CA SER A 132 1.46 5.92 -14.28
C SER A 132 0.46 4.99 -14.96
N VAL A 133 -0.79 5.01 -14.54
CA VAL A 133 -1.86 4.23 -15.17
C VAL A 133 -2.11 4.70 -16.61
N ALA A 134 -2.16 6.01 -16.87
CA ALA A 134 -2.37 6.53 -18.22
C ALA A 134 -1.25 6.12 -19.18
N VAL A 135 0.01 6.11 -18.71
CA VAL A 135 1.19 5.82 -19.54
C VAL A 135 1.46 4.32 -19.67
N PHE A 136 1.36 3.56 -18.56
CA PHE A 136 1.86 2.19 -18.48
C PHE A 136 0.77 1.11 -18.50
N SER A 137 -0.52 1.46 -18.47
CA SER A 137 -1.62 0.48 -18.40
C SER A 137 -1.56 -0.57 -19.52
N HIS A 138 -1.23 -0.18 -20.74
CA HIS A 138 -1.11 -1.10 -21.87
C HIS A 138 0.00 -2.14 -21.66
N HIS A 139 1.16 -1.73 -21.10
CA HIS A 139 2.28 -2.61 -20.83
C HIS A 139 1.97 -3.57 -19.68
N TRP A 140 1.29 -3.08 -18.65
CA TRP A 140 0.88 -3.89 -17.50
C TRP A 140 -0.18 -4.92 -17.88
N LEU A 141 -1.13 -4.56 -18.77
CA LEU A 141 -2.12 -5.50 -19.31
C LEU A 141 -1.48 -6.58 -20.16
N ALA A 142 -0.64 -6.22 -21.13
CA ALA A 142 0.00 -7.17 -22.03
C ALA A 142 0.75 -8.27 -21.25
N LYS A 143 1.50 -7.88 -20.22
CA LYS A 143 2.27 -8.83 -19.40
C LYS A 143 1.42 -9.62 -18.40
N GLY A 144 0.25 -9.11 -18.01
CA GLY A 144 -0.65 -9.78 -17.06
C GLY A 144 -1.47 -10.90 -17.67
N PHE A 145 -1.76 -10.84 -18.97
CA PHE A 145 -2.61 -11.80 -19.66
C PHE A 145 -1.86 -12.80 -20.53
N ASP A 146 -0.67 -12.44 -21.04
CA ASP A 146 0.11 -13.33 -21.92
C ASP A 146 1.62 -13.07 -21.74
N SER A 147 2.22 -13.77 -20.80
CA SER A 147 3.66 -13.67 -20.51
C SER A 147 4.54 -14.24 -21.61
N GLU A 148 4.04 -15.18 -22.45
CA GLU A 148 4.80 -15.76 -23.56
C GLU A 148 4.83 -14.81 -24.76
N SER A 149 3.71 -14.20 -25.13
CA SER A 149 3.63 -13.21 -26.20
C SER A 149 4.28 -11.88 -25.84
N ALA A 150 4.32 -11.50 -24.56
CA ALA A 150 5.02 -10.31 -24.08
C ALA A 150 6.55 -10.39 -24.32
N HIS A 151 7.11 -11.59 -24.35
CA HIS A 151 8.54 -11.81 -24.68
C HIS A 151 8.85 -11.43 -26.14
N SER A 152 7.93 -11.69 -27.07
CA SER A 152 8.09 -11.39 -28.51
C SER A 152 7.91 -9.92 -28.83
N LEU A 153 7.14 -9.17 -28.04
CA LEU A 153 6.79 -7.77 -28.28
C LEU A 153 7.74 -6.73 -27.66
N ARG A 154 8.97 -7.12 -27.24
CA ARG A 154 9.90 -6.20 -26.58
C ARG A 154 9.35 -5.50 -25.31
N SER A 155 8.15 -5.86 -24.87
CA SER A 155 7.48 -5.38 -23.66
C SER A 155 7.96 -6.12 -22.39
N SER A 156 8.92 -7.01 -22.54
CA SER A 156 9.46 -7.87 -21.47
C SER A 156 10.50 -7.16 -20.58
N SER A 157 10.69 -5.85 -20.73
CA SER A 157 11.65 -5.17 -19.87
C SER A 157 11.14 -5.17 -18.42
N GLY A 158 11.93 -5.71 -17.50
CA GLY A 158 11.63 -5.68 -16.05
C GLY A 158 11.41 -4.28 -15.49
N VAL A 159 11.69 -3.24 -16.28
CA VAL A 159 11.47 -1.83 -15.94
C VAL A 159 9.99 -1.53 -15.65
N PHE A 160 9.06 -2.07 -16.45
CA PHE A 160 7.62 -1.82 -16.23
C PHE A 160 7.11 -2.46 -14.94
N ASP A 161 7.69 -3.60 -14.53
CA ASP A 161 7.36 -4.21 -13.23
C ASP A 161 7.95 -3.39 -12.08
N VAL A 162 9.19 -2.93 -12.23
CA VAL A 162 9.83 -2.08 -11.23
C VAL A 162 9.05 -0.77 -11.05
N VAL A 163 8.58 -0.17 -12.13
CA VAL A 163 7.72 1.03 -12.07
C VAL A 163 6.42 0.72 -11.31
N LEU A 164 5.75 -0.39 -11.63
CA LEU A 164 4.53 -0.77 -10.91
C LEU A 164 4.80 -0.96 -9.41
N LEU A 165 5.84 -1.72 -9.06
CA LEU A 165 6.22 -1.95 -7.67
C LEU A 165 6.58 -0.65 -6.94
N ALA A 166 7.27 0.28 -7.61
CA ALA A 166 7.59 1.59 -7.05
C ALA A 166 6.34 2.45 -6.82
N VAL A 167 5.38 2.44 -7.76
CA VAL A 167 4.12 3.19 -7.61
C VAL A 167 3.24 2.56 -6.52
N VAL A 168 3.20 1.23 -6.41
CA VAL A 168 2.54 0.54 -5.28
C VAL A 168 3.17 0.97 -3.97
N ALA A 169 4.50 0.91 -3.86
CA ALA A 169 5.21 1.33 -2.65
C ALA A 169 4.93 2.80 -2.30
N PHE A 170 4.94 3.69 -3.30
CA PHE A 170 4.63 5.11 -3.12
C PHE A 170 3.21 5.33 -2.60
N THR A 171 2.22 4.65 -3.20
CA THR A 171 0.82 4.73 -2.77
C THR A 171 0.63 4.21 -1.35
N VAL A 172 1.26 3.07 -1.03
CA VAL A 172 1.21 2.48 0.32
C VAL A 172 1.82 3.43 1.35
N VAL A 173 3.03 3.95 1.08
CA VAL A 173 3.71 4.88 2.00
C VAL A 173 2.92 6.17 2.20
N ALA A 174 2.29 6.72 1.15
CA ALA A 174 1.45 7.91 1.26
C ALA A 174 0.21 7.69 2.15
N ALA A 175 -0.28 6.47 2.29
CA ALA A 175 -1.45 6.14 3.09
C ALA A 175 -1.10 5.72 4.55
N LEU A 176 0.20 5.54 4.89
CA LEU A 176 0.61 5.01 6.19
C LEU A 176 0.11 5.87 7.37
N ASN A 177 0.27 7.18 7.29
CA ASN A 177 -0.09 8.08 8.41
C ASN A 177 -1.62 8.11 8.63
N ALA A 178 -2.41 8.04 7.56
CA ALA A 178 -3.87 8.07 7.64
C ALA A 178 -4.47 6.76 8.16
N VAL A 179 -4.00 5.63 7.63
CA VAL A 179 -4.62 4.31 7.81
C VAL A 179 -3.79 3.39 8.71
N GLY A 180 -2.49 3.62 8.78
CA GLY A 180 -1.55 2.82 9.55
C GLY A 180 -0.91 1.68 8.77
N ALA A 181 0.28 1.28 9.22
CA ALA A 181 1.14 0.32 8.52
C ALA A 181 0.51 -1.09 8.35
N LEU A 182 -0.29 -1.53 9.31
CA LEU A 182 -0.94 -2.85 9.26
C LEU A 182 -2.17 -2.89 8.33
N LEU A 183 -2.88 -1.76 8.20
CA LEU A 183 -4.21 -1.74 7.59
C LEU A 183 -4.24 -1.10 6.20
N VAL A 184 -3.13 -0.47 5.76
CA VAL A 184 -3.06 0.18 4.45
C VAL A 184 -3.34 -0.79 3.29
N ALA A 185 -2.96 -2.05 3.41
CA ALA A 185 -3.26 -3.06 2.40
C ALA A 185 -4.77 -3.33 2.26
N ALA A 186 -5.54 -3.23 3.34
CA ALA A 186 -6.99 -3.37 3.28
C ALA A 186 -7.59 -2.28 2.38
N LEU A 187 -7.14 -1.03 2.54
CA LEU A 187 -7.59 0.10 1.72
C LEU A 187 -7.27 -0.09 0.22
N VAL A 188 -6.09 -0.67 -0.10
CA VAL A 188 -5.63 -0.83 -1.49
C VAL A 188 -6.22 -2.07 -2.14
N VAL A 189 -6.29 -3.20 -1.42
CA VAL A 189 -6.58 -4.52 -2.01
C VAL A 189 -8.06 -4.86 -1.96
N ILE A 190 -8.72 -4.68 -0.80
CA ILE A 190 -10.08 -5.20 -0.61
C ILE A 190 -11.09 -4.54 -1.57
N PRO A 191 -11.15 -3.19 -1.72
CA PRO A 191 -12.11 -2.58 -2.64
C PRO A 191 -11.91 -3.01 -4.09
N ALA A 192 -10.64 -3.12 -4.52
CA ALA A 192 -10.31 -3.58 -5.87
C ALA A 192 -10.68 -5.05 -6.10
N ALA A 193 -10.48 -5.91 -5.09
CA ALA A 193 -10.90 -7.30 -5.14
C ALA A 193 -12.43 -7.44 -5.19
N THR A 194 -13.16 -6.66 -4.40
CA THR A 194 -14.62 -6.61 -4.40
C THR A 194 -15.17 -6.23 -5.78
N VAL A 195 -14.65 -5.13 -6.36
CA VAL A 195 -15.11 -4.68 -7.68
C VAL A 195 -14.73 -5.68 -8.78
N ARG A 196 -13.60 -6.38 -8.65
CA ARG A 196 -13.20 -7.43 -9.60
C ARG A 196 -14.23 -8.57 -9.67
N MET A 197 -14.91 -8.89 -8.58
CA MET A 197 -15.97 -9.91 -8.58
C MET A 197 -17.20 -9.45 -9.37
N LEU A 198 -17.41 -8.14 -9.49
CA LEU A 198 -18.58 -7.55 -10.16
C LEU A 198 -18.34 -7.24 -11.65
N THR A 199 -17.07 -7.07 -12.06
CA THR A 199 -16.75 -6.65 -13.45
C THR A 199 -15.45 -7.25 -13.95
N SER A 200 -15.43 -7.55 -15.26
CA SER A 200 -14.24 -8.00 -15.99
C SER A 200 -13.53 -6.87 -16.76
N ARG A 201 -14.15 -5.67 -16.86
CA ARG A 201 -13.58 -4.55 -17.60
C ARG A 201 -12.66 -3.73 -16.69
N VAL A 202 -11.39 -3.57 -17.08
CA VAL A 202 -10.38 -2.86 -16.28
C VAL A 202 -10.78 -1.41 -15.99
N SER A 203 -11.31 -0.67 -16.95
CA SER A 203 -11.75 0.72 -16.76
C SER A 203 -12.89 0.83 -15.73
N THR A 204 -13.88 -0.07 -15.81
CA THR A 204 -14.97 -0.11 -14.84
C THR A 204 -14.46 -0.55 -13.46
N MET A 205 -13.51 -1.48 -13.41
CA MET A 205 -12.86 -1.92 -12.17
C MET A 205 -12.12 -0.75 -11.51
N GLN A 206 -11.35 0.04 -12.26
CA GLN A 206 -10.65 1.21 -11.74
C GLN A 206 -11.62 2.26 -11.17
N ALA A 207 -12.63 2.65 -11.95
CA ALA A 207 -13.62 3.62 -11.50
C ALA A 207 -14.41 3.12 -10.27
N GLY A 208 -14.85 1.86 -10.30
CA GLY A 208 -15.54 1.23 -9.17
C GLY A 208 -14.67 1.14 -7.92
N SER A 209 -13.40 0.77 -8.07
CA SER A 209 -12.46 0.72 -6.93
C SER A 209 -12.23 2.09 -6.31
N VAL A 210 -12.05 3.15 -7.12
CA VAL A 210 -11.91 4.51 -6.62
C VAL A 210 -13.14 4.95 -5.83
N LEU A 211 -14.34 4.71 -6.39
CA LEU A 211 -15.60 5.06 -5.72
C LEU A 211 -15.81 4.27 -4.43
N LEU A 212 -15.46 2.99 -4.44
CA LEU A 212 -15.61 2.12 -3.28
C LEU A 212 -14.65 2.52 -2.17
N VAL A 213 -13.36 2.78 -2.49
CA VAL A 213 -12.38 3.29 -1.50
C VAL A 213 -12.86 4.63 -0.92
N ALA A 214 -13.40 5.53 -1.73
CA ALA A 214 -13.91 6.81 -1.25
C ALA A 214 -15.11 6.62 -0.31
N ALA A 215 -16.04 5.72 -0.64
CA ALA A 215 -17.20 5.42 0.18
C ALA A 215 -16.81 4.74 1.50
N GLU A 216 -15.98 3.70 1.44
CA GLU A 216 -15.50 2.97 2.62
C GLU A 216 -14.63 3.85 3.53
N GLY A 217 -13.75 4.66 2.93
CA GLY A 217 -12.91 5.59 3.66
C GLY A 217 -13.70 6.69 4.37
N THR A 218 -14.71 7.26 3.70
CA THR A 218 -15.59 8.28 4.33
C THR A 218 -16.50 7.68 5.40
N ALA A 219 -17.05 6.49 5.16
CA ALA A 219 -17.85 5.77 6.16
C ALA A 219 -17.01 5.34 7.37
N GLY A 220 -15.77 4.85 7.12
CA GLY A 220 -14.82 4.48 8.16
C GLY A 220 -14.41 5.67 9.02
N LEU A 221 -14.17 6.82 8.39
CA LEU A 221 -13.88 8.07 9.08
C LEU A 221 -15.05 8.52 9.98
N TRP A 222 -16.26 8.45 9.45
CA TRP A 222 -17.46 8.77 10.23
C TRP A 222 -17.63 7.83 11.44
N LEU A 223 -17.42 6.52 11.22
CA LEU A 223 -17.50 5.53 12.29
C LEU A 223 -16.39 5.74 13.34
N CYS A 224 -15.16 6.05 12.91
CA CYS A 224 -14.03 6.38 13.78
C CYS A 224 -14.38 7.52 14.75
N VAL A 225 -14.97 8.61 14.25
CA VAL A 225 -15.39 9.75 15.07
C VAL A 225 -16.49 9.37 16.07
N LYS A 226 -17.39 8.44 15.71
CA LYS A 226 -18.48 7.98 16.58
C LYS A 226 -18.02 7.03 17.67
N THR A 227 -17.05 6.18 17.37
CA THR A 227 -16.63 5.07 18.26
C THR A 227 -15.32 5.35 19.00
N ASN A 228 -14.63 6.44 18.68
CA ASN A 228 -13.25 6.71 19.12
C ASN A 228 -12.27 5.56 18.81
N ALA A 229 -12.55 4.77 17.77
CA ALA A 229 -11.68 3.69 17.33
C ALA A 229 -10.64 4.22 16.32
N PRO A 230 -9.50 3.53 16.15
CA PRO A 230 -8.49 3.93 15.15
C PRO A 230 -9.06 3.96 13.73
N PRO A 231 -8.69 4.94 12.90
CA PRO A 231 -9.28 5.13 11.56
C PRO A 231 -9.02 3.93 10.64
N GLY A 232 -7.81 3.39 10.64
CA GLY A 232 -7.48 2.22 9.82
C GLY A 232 -8.32 1.00 10.17
N ALA A 233 -8.56 0.74 11.46
CA ALA A 233 -9.36 -0.39 11.90
C ALA A 233 -10.83 -0.27 11.46
N THR A 234 -11.43 0.92 11.57
CA THR A 234 -12.81 1.16 11.14
C THR A 234 -12.98 1.01 9.63
N ILE A 235 -12.03 1.54 8.84
CA ILE A 235 -12.01 1.37 7.38
C ILE A 235 -11.88 -0.11 7.02
N ALA A 236 -10.93 -0.84 7.62
CA ALA A 236 -10.71 -2.25 7.32
C ALA A 236 -11.91 -3.14 7.64
N VAL A 237 -12.61 -2.87 8.76
CA VAL A 237 -13.84 -3.59 9.10
C VAL A 237 -14.94 -3.34 8.08
N ILE A 238 -15.15 -2.08 7.68
CA ILE A 238 -16.16 -1.74 6.65
C ILE A 238 -15.81 -2.42 5.32
N SER A 239 -14.56 -2.32 4.87
CA SER A 239 -14.10 -2.97 3.63
C SER A 239 -14.30 -4.49 3.70
N GLY A 240 -13.98 -5.12 4.83
CA GLY A 240 -14.20 -6.55 5.04
C GLY A 240 -15.68 -6.96 4.99
N VAL A 241 -16.57 -6.16 5.58
CA VAL A 241 -18.03 -6.40 5.52
C VAL A 241 -18.53 -6.26 4.08
N VAL A 242 -18.14 -5.21 3.38
CA VAL A 242 -18.53 -4.96 1.98
C VAL A 242 -18.04 -6.07 1.06
N PHE A 243 -16.85 -6.62 1.30
CA PHE A 243 -16.32 -7.75 0.54
C PHE A 243 -17.09 -9.06 0.80
N ALA A 244 -17.61 -9.25 2.02
CA ALA A 244 -18.29 -10.48 2.41
C ALA A 244 -19.77 -10.56 1.96
N VAL A 245 -20.38 -9.43 1.57
CA VAL A 245 -21.78 -9.32 1.11
C VAL A 245 -21.87 -9.37 -0.41
#